data_43c943409f28c2c41aa6e6195193337f
#
_entry.id   43c943409f28c2c41aa6e6195193337f
#
_cell.length_a   1.000
_cell.length_b   1.000
_cell.length_c   1.000
_cell.angle_alpha   90.00
_cell.angle_beta   90.00
_cell.angle_gamma   90.00
#
_symmetry.space_group_name_H-M   'P 1'
#
loop_
_entity.id
_entity.type
_entity.pdbx_description
1 polymer ?
#
loop_
_entity_poly.entity_id
_entity_poly.type
_entity_poly.pdbx_seq_one_letter_code
_entity_poly.pdbx_strand_id
1 'polypeptide(L)'
;GNAAIAEEFGKNVKAYCPDVKHVVVIFNPADITGLITLLYSGLKPSQVTTLAALDSTRLRSELAKHFHISPDKVENCRTYGGHGEQMAVYASTAKVDGKPLLEIIGTPALTAEQWAEIQSKVTKGGANIINLRGRSSFQSPAYVSIEMIAAAMGGQPFRWPAGTYVSNSKFDHIMMAMETSITKDGVTYKEVAGTPAEPVSYTHLRAHETSLHL
;
A
#
# COMPACT_ATOMS: atom_id res chain seq x y z
N GLY A 1 11.60 19.97 0.98
CA GLY A 1 11.26 18.70 0.33
C GLY A 1 9.84 18.23 0.66
N ASN A 2 9.44 17.05 0.22
CA ASN A 2 8.06 16.56 0.33
C ASN A 2 7.55 16.44 1.78
N ALA A 3 8.44 16.23 2.75
CA ALA A 3 8.07 16.25 4.17
C ALA A 3 7.53 17.61 4.62
N ALA A 4 8.19 18.70 4.22
CA ALA A 4 7.72 20.06 4.53
C ALA A 4 6.37 20.37 3.85
N ILE A 5 6.16 19.88 2.64
CA ILE A 5 4.88 19.99 1.93
C ILE A 5 3.77 19.23 2.69
N ALA A 6 4.07 18.04 3.19
CA ALA A 6 3.12 17.24 3.97
C ALA A 6 2.76 17.92 5.30
N GLU A 7 3.73 18.53 5.96
CA GLU A 7 3.52 19.31 7.18
C GLU A 7 2.62 20.53 6.92
N GLU A 8 2.94 21.32 5.90
CA GLU A 8 2.14 22.48 5.50
C GLU A 8 0.72 22.06 5.11
N PHE A 9 0.58 21.00 4.33
CA PHE A 9 -0.71 20.44 3.96
C PHE A 9 -1.51 20.02 5.20
N GLY A 10 -0.90 19.30 6.14
CA GLY A 10 -1.57 18.90 7.39
C GLY A 10 -2.04 20.11 8.20
N LYS A 11 -1.19 21.13 8.36
CA LYS A 11 -1.56 22.38 9.05
C LYS A 11 -2.72 23.09 8.35
N ASN A 12 -2.74 23.12 7.03
CA ASN A 12 -3.82 23.71 6.24
C ASN A 12 -5.13 22.92 6.38
N VAL A 13 -5.07 21.59 6.40
CA VAL A 13 -6.25 20.76 6.68
C VAL A 13 -6.83 21.10 8.05
N LYS A 14 -5.99 21.19 9.08
CA LYS A 14 -6.41 21.55 10.44
C LYS A 14 -7.06 22.94 10.51
N ALA A 15 -6.50 23.91 9.80
CA ALA A 15 -6.95 25.29 9.85
C ALA A 15 -8.22 25.54 9.02
N TYR A 16 -8.32 24.93 7.84
CA TYR A 16 -9.33 25.27 6.85
C TYR A 16 -10.35 24.17 6.55
N CYS A 17 -10.01 22.91 6.85
CA CYS A 17 -10.86 21.75 6.57
C CYS A 17 -10.94 20.78 7.75
N PRO A 18 -11.21 21.26 9.00
CA PRO A 18 -11.18 20.39 10.18
C PRO A 18 -12.24 19.28 10.15
N ASP A 19 -13.30 19.45 9.38
CA ASP A 19 -14.43 18.51 9.26
C ASP A 19 -14.31 17.60 8.03
N VAL A 20 -13.15 17.57 7.37
CA VAL A 20 -12.94 16.66 6.22
C VAL A 20 -13.13 15.21 6.65
N LYS A 21 -13.87 14.45 5.86
CA LYS A 21 -14.19 13.04 6.19
C LYS A 21 -12.99 12.12 6.10
N HIS A 22 -12.21 12.27 5.04
CA HIS A 22 -11.07 11.39 4.76
C HIS A 22 -10.03 12.10 3.88
N VAL A 23 -8.78 11.79 4.13
CA VAL A 23 -7.65 12.26 3.33
C VAL A 23 -6.87 11.05 2.79
N VAL A 24 -6.65 11.04 1.49
CA VAL A 24 -5.79 10.05 0.82
C VAL A 24 -4.50 10.75 0.40
N VAL A 25 -3.38 10.34 0.96
CA VAL A 25 -2.05 10.88 0.63
C VAL A 25 -1.40 10.02 -0.43
N ILE A 26 -1.04 10.62 -1.57
CA ILE A 26 -0.54 9.90 -2.75
C ILE A 26 0.86 10.32 -3.21
N PHE A 27 1.47 11.31 -2.59
CA PHE A 27 2.81 11.76 -2.98
C PHE A 27 3.92 11.10 -2.15
N ASN A 28 5.01 10.77 -2.83
CA ASN A 28 6.10 9.99 -2.25
C ASN A 28 7.11 10.85 -1.44
N PRO A 29 7.73 10.23 -0.42
CA PRO A 29 7.53 8.85 0.06
C PRO A 29 6.25 8.73 0.89
N ALA A 30 5.23 8.01 0.37
CA ALA A 30 3.87 8.05 0.86
C ALA A 30 3.72 7.66 2.34
N ASP A 31 4.49 6.70 2.83
CA ASP A 31 4.44 6.28 4.23
C ASP A 31 4.87 7.42 5.18
N ILE A 32 5.88 8.19 4.80
CA ILE A 32 6.38 9.34 5.57
C ILE A 32 5.43 10.53 5.43
N THR A 33 5.06 10.88 4.22
CA THR A 33 4.19 12.05 3.96
C THR A 33 2.79 11.83 4.51
N GLY A 34 2.28 10.60 4.49
CA GLY A 34 1.02 10.23 5.13
C GLY A 34 1.07 10.36 6.65
N LEU A 35 2.12 9.88 7.28
CA LEU A 35 2.32 10.01 8.73
C LEU A 35 2.41 11.49 9.14
N ILE A 36 3.23 12.27 8.46
CA ILE A 36 3.36 13.72 8.72
C ILE A 36 2.00 14.42 8.56
N THR A 37 1.28 14.14 7.49
CA THR A 37 -0.06 14.68 7.27
C THR A 37 -1.00 14.36 8.44
N LEU A 38 -1.00 13.11 8.90
CA LEU A 38 -1.81 12.70 10.05
C LEU A 38 -1.45 13.51 11.30
N LEU A 39 -0.16 13.61 11.63
CA LEU A 39 0.32 14.27 12.84
C LEU A 39 -0.03 15.76 12.89
N TYR A 40 0.04 16.45 11.76
CA TYR A 40 -0.20 17.89 11.68
C TYR A 40 -1.65 18.28 11.38
N SER A 41 -2.46 17.37 10.86
CA SER A 41 -3.86 17.67 10.48
C SER A 41 -4.85 17.68 11.63
N GLY A 42 -4.50 17.06 12.76
CA GLY A 42 -5.46 16.87 13.87
C GLY A 42 -6.57 15.86 13.56
N LEU A 43 -6.49 15.15 12.44
CA LEU A 43 -7.42 14.10 12.08
C LEU A 43 -7.15 12.82 12.89
N LYS A 44 -8.15 11.95 12.97
CA LYS A 44 -8.00 10.63 13.58
C LYS A 44 -7.26 9.68 12.61
N PRO A 45 -6.55 8.66 13.13
CA PRO A 45 -5.94 7.63 12.29
C PRO A 45 -6.89 6.97 11.30
N SER A 46 -8.17 6.82 11.65
CA SER A 46 -9.20 6.27 10.76
C SER A 46 -9.56 7.15 9.55
N GLN A 47 -9.13 8.41 9.55
CA GLN A 47 -9.45 9.41 8.52
C GLN A 47 -8.31 9.65 7.51
N VAL A 48 -7.16 9.02 7.67
CA VAL A 48 -5.99 9.24 6.79
C VAL A 48 -5.47 7.92 6.29
N THR A 49 -5.35 7.79 4.97
CA THR A 49 -4.76 6.63 4.30
C THR A 49 -3.75 7.07 3.26
N THR A 50 -2.86 6.17 2.89
CA THR A 50 -1.99 6.34 1.73
C THR A 50 -2.40 5.38 0.61
N LEU A 51 -2.02 5.69 -0.62
CA LEU A 51 -2.27 4.85 -1.77
C LEU A 51 -1.19 3.77 -1.87
N ALA A 52 -1.55 2.52 -1.58
CA ALA A 52 -0.67 1.35 -1.67
C ALA A 52 -1.25 0.22 -2.53
N ALA A 53 -2.51 0.29 -2.90
CA ALA A 53 -3.22 -0.78 -3.61
C ALA A 53 -2.61 -1.15 -4.97
N LEU A 54 -1.93 -0.20 -5.64
CA LEU A 54 -1.33 -0.44 -6.95
C LEU A 54 -0.26 -1.53 -6.93
N ASP A 55 0.43 -1.71 -5.82
CA ASP A 55 1.44 -2.77 -5.69
C ASP A 55 0.78 -4.16 -5.71
N SER A 56 -0.33 -4.31 -5.01
CA SER A 56 -1.13 -5.54 -5.05
C SER A 56 -1.73 -5.81 -6.43
N THR A 57 -2.19 -4.77 -7.13
CA THR A 57 -2.71 -4.92 -8.51
C THR A 57 -1.60 -5.26 -9.51
N ARG A 58 -0.37 -4.79 -9.29
CA ARG A 58 0.81 -5.20 -10.08
C ARG A 58 1.08 -6.69 -9.92
N LEU A 59 1.04 -7.20 -8.69
CA LEU A 59 1.20 -8.64 -8.43
C LEU A 59 0.16 -9.45 -9.21
N ARG A 60 -1.11 -9.04 -9.15
CA ARG A 60 -2.19 -9.67 -9.93
C ARG A 60 -1.88 -9.67 -11.42
N SER A 61 -1.45 -8.54 -11.95
CA SER A 61 -1.14 -8.40 -13.38
C SER A 61 0.06 -9.25 -13.82
N GLU A 62 1.12 -9.30 -13.02
CA GLU A 62 2.29 -10.12 -13.34
C GLU A 62 2.00 -11.63 -13.29
N LEU A 63 1.20 -12.07 -12.31
CA LEU A 63 0.75 -13.46 -12.26
C LEU A 63 -0.18 -13.81 -13.44
N ALA A 64 -1.13 -12.94 -13.76
CA ALA A 64 -2.02 -13.14 -14.89
C ALA A 64 -1.26 -13.25 -16.23
N LYS A 65 -0.23 -12.42 -16.42
CA LYS A 65 0.66 -12.50 -17.60
C LYS A 65 1.44 -13.81 -17.62
N HIS A 66 2.00 -14.22 -16.49
CA HIS A 66 2.78 -15.46 -16.41
C HIS A 66 1.97 -16.68 -16.79
N PHE A 67 0.73 -16.77 -16.30
CA PHE A 67 -0.15 -17.90 -16.56
C PHE A 67 -1.02 -17.75 -17.83
N HIS A 68 -0.91 -16.64 -18.55
CA HIS A 68 -1.72 -16.32 -19.73
C HIS A 68 -3.24 -16.43 -19.47
N ILE A 69 -3.67 -15.92 -18.32
CA ILE A 69 -5.09 -15.90 -17.91
C ILE A 69 -5.57 -14.48 -17.66
N SER A 70 -6.89 -14.33 -17.55
CA SER A 70 -7.50 -13.06 -17.19
C SER A 70 -7.17 -12.68 -15.73
N PRO A 71 -6.91 -11.39 -15.43
CA PRO A 71 -6.62 -10.94 -14.06
C PRO A 71 -7.71 -11.28 -13.02
N ASP A 72 -8.96 -11.42 -13.42
CA ASP A 72 -10.06 -11.81 -12.54
C ASP A 72 -9.97 -13.24 -12.01
N LYS A 73 -9.15 -14.10 -12.65
CA LYS A 73 -8.82 -15.45 -12.16
C LYS A 73 -7.67 -15.49 -11.17
N VAL A 74 -7.07 -14.35 -10.88
CA VAL A 74 -6.01 -14.21 -9.88
C VAL A 74 -6.57 -13.45 -8.69
N GLU A 75 -6.73 -14.14 -7.57
CA GLU A 75 -7.45 -13.67 -6.41
C GLU A 75 -6.51 -13.37 -5.24
N ASN A 76 -6.93 -12.46 -4.37
CA ASN A 76 -6.28 -12.15 -3.10
C ASN A 76 -4.78 -11.83 -3.20
N CYS A 77 -4.36 -11.18 -4.28
CA CYS A 77 -3.01 -10.63 -4.38
C CYS A 77 -2.85 -9.52 -3.36
N ARG A 78 -1.83 -9.64 -2.51
CA ARG A 78 -1.57 -8.71 -1.41
C ARG A 78 -0.09 -8.36 -1.33
N THR A 79 0.16 -7.07 -1.17
CA THR A 79 1.45 -6.53 -0.75
C THR A 79 1.22 -5.72 0.52
N TYR A 80 2.04 -5.95 1.53
CA TYR A 80 1.95 -5.25 2.80
C TYR A 80 3.27 -4.58 3.13
N GLY A 81 3.22 -3.67 4.07
CA GLY A 81 4.41 -3.04 4.55
C GLY A 81 4.75 -1.73 3.85
N GLY A 82 6.04 -1.34 3.86
CA GLY A 82 6.52 -0.10 3.25
C GLY A 82 6.33 -0.05 1.75
N HIS A 83 5.98 1.14 1.25
CA HIS A 83 5.86 1.37 -0.18
C HIS A 83 7.26 1.49 -0.80
N GLY A 84 7.66 0.52 -1.62
CA GLY A 84 8.96 0.46 -2.28
C GLY A 84 9.71 -0.86 -2.00
N GLU A 85 11.03 -0.80 -1.83
CA GLU A 85 11.88 -2.00 -1.68
C GLU A 85 11.57 -2.84 -0.43
N GLN A 86 10.86 -2.28 0.52
CA GLN A 86 10.49 -2.93 1.78
C GLN A 86 9.10 -3.55 1.79
N MET A 87 8.40 -3.51 0.65
CA MET A 87 7.11 -4.20 0.59
C MET A 87 7.29 -5.70 0.69
N ALA A 88 6.41 -6.34 1.46
CA ALA A 88 6.29 -7.77 1.50
C ALA A 88 5.26 -8.22 0.46
N VAL A 89 5.72 -8.95 -0.55
CA VAL A 89 4.87 -9.52 -1.62
C VAL A 89 4.41 -10.90 -1.16
N TYR A 90 3.13 -11.03 -0.81
CA TYR A 90 2.58 -12.25 -0.24
C TYR A 90 2.20 -13.28 -1.30
N ALA A 91 2.71 -14.49 -1.14
CA ALA A 91 2.26 -15.67 -1.88
C ALA A 91 1.15 -16.41 -1.11
N SER A 92 1.17 -16.37 0.22
CA SER A 92 0.29 -17.14 1.09
C SER A 92 -1.20 -16.78 0.99
N THR A 93 -1.53 -15.56 0.53
CA THR A 93 -2.92 -15.11 0.36
C THR A 93 -3.47 -15.32 -1.04
N ALA A 94 -2.60 -15.45 -2.05
CA ALA A 94 -2.99 -15.44 -3.45
C ALA A 94 -3.47 -16.81 -3.95
N LYS A 95 -4.42 -16.77 -4.87
CA LYS A 95 -4.88 -17.94 -5.64
C LYS A 95 -4.83 -17.64 -7.12
N VAL A 96 -4.48 -18.65 -7.90
CA VAL A 96 -4.44 -18.61 -9.37
C VAL A 96 -5.39 -19.68 -9.90
N ASP A 97 -6.46 -19.25 -10.57
CA ASP A 97 -7.53 -20.14 -11.07
C ASP A 97 -8.02 -21.11 -9.98
N GLY A 98 -8.26 -20.57 -8.78
CA GLY A 98 -8.74 -21.29 -7.60
C GLY A 98 -7.67 -22.08 -6.83
N LYS A 99 -6.44 -22.21 -7.33
CA LYS A 99 -5.36 -22.94 -6.68
C LYS A 99 -4.48 -22.01 -5.84
N PRO A 100 -4.17 -22.34 -4.57
CA PRO A 100 -3.25 -21.56 -3.75
C PRO A 100 -1.89 -21.35 -4.42
N LEU A 101 -1.40 -20.12 -4.45
CA LEU A 101 -0.13 -19.79 -5.10
C LEU A 101 1.05 -20.53 -4.47
N LEU A 102 1.04 -20.76 -3.16
CA LEU A 102 2.08 -21.53 -2.46
C LEU A 102 2.21 -22.97 -2.96
N GLU A 103 1.14 -23.57 -3.48
CA GLU A 103 1.19 -24.93 -4.07
C GLU A 103 1.75 -24.94 -5.50
N ILE A 104 1.82 -23.78 -6.14
CA ILE A 104 2.28 -23.65 -7.53
C ILE A 104 3.77 -23.26 -7.56
N ILE A 105 4.23 -22.43 -6.61
CA ILE A 105 5.64 -22.01 -6.54
C ILE A 105 6.55 -23.21 -6.32
N GLY A 106 7.61 -23.32 -7.13
CA GLY A 106 8.55 -24.44 -7.12
C GLY A 106 8.15 -25.61 -8.01
N THR A 107 7.04 -25.51 -8.73
CA THR A 107 6.61 -26.45 -9.77
C THR A 107 7.09 -25.99 -11.16
N PRO A 108 7.01 -26.84 -12.20
CA PRO A 108 7.29 -26.42 -13.58
C PRO A 108 6.39 -25.28 -14.09
N ALA A 109 5.20 -25.10 -13.51
CA ALA A 109 4.26 -24.05 -13.89
C ALA A 109 4.72 -22.65 -13.37
N LEU A 110 5.41 -22.60 -12.25
CA LEU A 110 6.01 -21.40 -11.68
C LEU A 110 7.23 -21.79 -10.84
N THR A 111 8.41 -21.68 -11.42
CA THR A 111 9.65 -21.99 -10.71
C THR A 111 9.95 -20.97 -9.61
N ALA A 112 10.81 -21.32 -8.67
CA ALA A 112 11.23 -20.39 -7.60
C ALA A 112 11.90 -19.13 -8.18
N GLU A 113 12.69 -19.27 -9.25
CA GLU A 113 13.34 -18.17 -9.95
C GLU A 113 12.32 -17.25 -10.64
N GLN A 114 11.32 -17.81 -11.29
CA GLN A 114 10.23 -17.04 -11.92
C GLN A 114 9.41 -16.28 -10.88
N TRP A 115 9.15 -16.90 -9.72
CA TRP A 115 8.49 -16.21 -8.61
C TRP A 115 9.33 -15.05 -8.09
N ALA A 116 10.62 -15.23 -7.87
CA ALA A 116 11.53 -14.17 -7.45
C ALA A 116 11.57 -13.02 -8.47
N GLU A 117 11.53 -13.33 -9.77
CA GLU A 117 11.44 -12.31 -10.82
C GLU A 117 10.14 -11.51 -10.73
N ILE A 118 8.99 -12.18 -10.52
CA ILE A 118 7.70 -11.52 -10.34
C ILE A 118 7.74 -10.60 -9.11
N GLN A 119 8.26 -11.06 -7.97
CA GLN A 119 8.41 -10.23 -6.77
C GLN A 119 9.26 -8.97 -7.05
N SER A 120 10.37 -9.12 -7.76
CA SER A 120 11.24 -8.01 -8.15
C SER A 120 10.52 -7.00 -9.06
N LYS A 121 9.75 -7.47 -10.04
CA LYS A 121 8.95 -6.61 -10.92
C LYS A 121 7.90 -5.82 -10.17
N VAL A 122 7.24 -6.44 -9.19
CA VAL A 122 6.24 -5.77 -8.34
C VAL A 122 6.90 -4.70 -7.50
N THR A 123 7.97 -5.02 -6.78
CA THR A 123 8.70 -4.12 -5.90
C THR A 123 9.26 -2.90 -6.64
N LYS A 124 9.82 -3.11 -7.83
CA LYS A 124 10.44 -2.06 -8.66
C LYS A 124 9.46 -1.39 -9.63
N GLY A 125 8.19 -1.75 -9.62
CA GLY A 125 7.22 -1.33 -10.63
C GLY A 125 7.08 0.18 -10.78
N GLY A 126 7.09 0.94 -9.69
CA GLY A 126 7.04 2.41 -9.72
C GLY A 126 8.28 3.03 -10.37
N ALA A 127 9.46 2.56 -10.00
CA ALA A 127 10.74 3.02 -10.57
C ALA A 127 10.83 2.71 -12.07
N ASN A 128 10.38 1.52 -12.48
CA ASN A 128 10.37 1.13 -13.90
C ASN A 128 9.48 2.05 -14.74
N ILE A 129 8.31 2.45 -14.24
CA ILE A 129 7.42 3.40 -14.93
C ILE A 129 8.10 4.76 -15.07
N ILE A 130 8.76 5.26 -14.02
CA ILE A 130 9.49 6.53 -14.07
C ILE A 130 10.63 6.47 -15.10
N ASN A 131 11.40 5.39 -15.10
CA ASN A 131 12.50 5.20 -16.05
C ASN A 131 12.03 5.17 -17.51
N LEU A 132 10.88 4.53 -17.77
CA LEU A 132 10.34 4.44 -19.14
C LEU A 132 9.63 5.70 -19.61
N ARG A 133 8.99 6.46 -18.73
CA ARG A 133 8.13 7.60 -19.08
C ARG A 133 8.71 8.95 -18.69
N GLY A 134 9.81 8.99 -17.94
CA GLY A 134 10.38 10.21 -17.36
C GLY A 134 9.52 10.85 -16.25
N ARG A 135 8.42 10.20 -15.86
CA ARG A 135 7.51 10.66 -14.80
C ARG A 135 6.72 9.51 -14.18
N SER A 136 6.22 9.72 -12.99
CA SER A 136 5.33 8.77 -12.31
C SER A 136 4.02 8.55 -13.07
N SER A 137 3.41 7.38 -12.88
CA SER A 137 2.02 7.14 -13.30
C SER A 137 1.08 8.09 -12.54
N PHE A 138 0.03 8.57 -13.20
CA PHE A 138 -0.98 9.42 -12.59
C PHE A 138 -2.41 8.90 -12.81
N GLN A 139 -2.67 8.18 -13.88
CA GLN A 139 -4.01 7.69 -14.23
C GLN A 139 -4.52 6.65 -13.21
N SER A 140 -3.72 5.60 -12.97
CA SER A 140 -4.08 4.56 -11.99
C SER A 140 -4.13 5.09 -10.55
N PRO A 141 -3.18 5.91 -10.09
CA PRO A 141 -3.30 6.58 -8.78
C PRO A 141 -4.57 7.42 -8.64
N ALA A 142 -4.92 8.21 -9.65
CA ALA A 142 -6.13 9.02 -9.62
C ALA A 142 -7.40 8.16 -9.51
N TYR A 143 -7.51 7.11 -10.34
CA TYR A 143 -8.64 6.20 -10.32
C TYR A 143 -8.81 5.52 -8.97
N VAL A 144 -7.75 4.93 -8.42
CA VAL A 144 -7.80 4.23 -7.13
C VAL A 144 -8.09 5.19 -5.98
N SER A 145 -7.55 6.41 -6.01
CA SER A 145 -7.86 7.43 -5.00
C SER A 145 -9.33 7.81 -4.99
N ILE A 146 -9.96 7.89 -6.16
CA ILE A 146 -11.41 8.15 -6.27
C ILE A 146 -12.20 7.00 -5.66
N GLU A 147 -11.82 5.74 -5.90
CA GLU A 147 -12.47 4.59 -5.27
C GLU A 147 -12.35 4.61 -3.73
N MET A 148 -11.16 4.97 -3.22
CA MET A 148 -10.93 5.12 -1.77
C MET A 148 -11.81 6.22 -1.17
N ILE A 149 -11.89 7.38 -1.81
CA ILE A 149 -12.75 8.48 -1.37
C ILE A 149 -14.23 8.12 -1.47
N ALA A 150 -14.65 7.47 -2.56
CA ALA A 150 -16.03 7.01 -2.72
C ALA A 150 -16.45 6.06 -1.58
N ALA A 151 -15.56 5.14 -1.18
CA ALA A 151 -15.79 4.25 -0.04
C ALA A 151 -15.94 5.03 1.28
N ALA A 152 -15.04 6.00 1.53
CA ALA A 152 -15.11 6.86 2.71
C ALA A 152 -16.38 7.74 2.75
N MET A 153 -16.97 8.02 1.60
CA MET A 153 -18.24 8.77 1.47
C MET A 153 -19.48 7.86 1.50
N GLY A 154 -19.34 6.58 1.81
CA GLY A 154 -20.45 5.64 1.96
C GLY A 154 -20.79 4.82 0.70
N GLY A 155 -19.94 4.86 -0.32
CA GLY A 155 -20.02 3.97 -1.48
C GLY A 155 -19.59 2.53 -1.18
N GLN A 156 -19.26 1.78 -2.22
CA GLN A 156 -18.76 0.42 -2.05
C GLN A 156 -17.50 0.40 -1.20
N PRO A 157 -17.38 -0.50 -0.21
CA PRO A 157 -16.18 -0.61 0.61
C PRO A 157 -14.93 -0.87 -0.25
N PHE A 158 -13.85 -0.14 0.05
CA PHE A 158 -12.56 -0.36 -0.58
C PHE A 158 -11.78 -1.41 0.22
N ARG A 159 -11.43 -2.51 -0.41
CA ARG A 159 -10.86 -3.70 0.25
C ARG A 159 -9.45 -4.08 -0.23
N TRP A 160 -8.81 -3.25 -1.03
CA TRP A 160 -7.39 -3.41 -1.33
C TRP A 160 -6.54 -2.90 -0.18
N PRO A 161 -5.31 -3.44 0.01
CA PRO A 161 -4.38 -2.88 0.98
C PRO A 161 -4.17 -1.39 0.78
N ALA A 162 -4.28 -0.62 1.84
CA ALA A 162 -3.98 0.80 1.89
C ALA A 162 -3.01 1.09 3.01
N GLY A 163 -2.23 2.16 2.89
CA GLY A 163 -1.41 2.64 3.98
C GLY A 163 -2.29 3.20 5.09
N THR A 164 -2.06 2.77 6.31
CA THR A 164 -2.77 3.20 7.51
C THR A 164 -1.80 3.37 8.67
N TYR A 165 -2.18 4.15 9.65
CA TYR A 165 -1.41 4.33 10.87
C TYR A 165 -1.43 3.05 11.71
N VAL A 166 -0.26 2.59 12.12
CA VAL A 166 -0.06 1.40 12.94
C VAL A 166 0.83 1.76 14.13
N SER A 167 0.37 1.43 15.33
CA SER A 167 1.16 1.53 16.54
C SER A 167 0.80 0.36 17.47
N ASN A 168 1.74 -0.55 17.66
CA ASN A 168 1.59 -1.74 18.50
C ASN A 168 2.95 -2.24 19.00
N SER A 169 3.01 -3.41 19.60
CA SER A 169 4.25 -3.97 20.13
C SER A 169 5.35 -4.26 19.11
N LYS A 170 4.98 -4.40 17.82
CA LYS A 170 5.92 -4.67 16.72
C LYS A 170 6.30 -3.42 15.95
N PHE A 171 5.36 -2.50 15.80
CA PHE A 171 5.50 -1.30 14.98
C PHE A 171 5.09 -0.08 15.80
N ASP A 172 6.00 0.88 15.89
CA ASP A 172 5.81 2.06 16.73
C ASP A 172 5.60 3.30 15.87
N HIS A 173 4.37 3.84 15.93
CA HIS A 173 3.98 5.08 15.27
C HIS A 173 4.39 5.20 13.80
N ILE A 174 3.98 4.26 12.96
CA ILE A 174 4.30 4.24 11.54
C ILE A 174 3.04 4.24 10.67
N MET A 175 3.21 4.57 9.41
CA MET A 175 2.18 4.41 8.39
C MET A 175 2.65 3.40 7.34
N MET A 176 1.83 2.42 7.02
CA MET A 176 2.18 1.34 6.13
C MET A 176 0.96 0.63 5.54
N ALA A 177 1.17 -0.10 4.44
CA ALA A 177 0.13 -0.93 3.86
C ALA A 177 -0.20 -2.13 4.76
N MET A 178 -1.49 -2.26 5.06
CA MET A 178 -2.07 -3.34 5.85
C MET A 178 -3.26 -3.96 5.11
N GLU A 179 -3.79 -5.07 5.62
CA GLU A 179 -5.10 -5.56 5.20
C GLU A 179 -6.16 -4.61 5.75
N THR A 180 -6.62 -3.72 4.90
CA THR A 180 -7.50 -2.61 5.26
C THR A 180 -8.89 -2.76 4.65
N SER A 181 -9.85 -2.11 5.28
CA SER A 181 -11.17 -1.83 4.73
C SER A 181 -11.50 -0.35 4.95
N ILE A 182 -11.88 0.34 3.88
CA ILE A 182 -12.35 1.73 3.95
C ILE A 182 -13.86 1.73 3.76
N THR A 183 -14.57 2.33 4.71
CA THR A 183 -16.01 2.53 4.71
C THR A 183 -16.33 3.97 5.12
N LYS A 184 -17.61 4.33 5.21
CA LYS A 184 -18.05 5.63 5.75
C LYS A 184 -17.54 5.95 7.17
N ASP A 185 -17.12 4.92 7.91
CA ASP A 185 -16.57 5.06 9.26
C ASP A 185 -15.04 5.24 9.26
N GLY A 186 -14.43 5.31 8.07
CA GLY A 186 -13.00 5.46 7.86
C GLY A 186 -12.30 4.13 7.59
N VAL A 187 -10.99 4.09 7.81
CA VAL A 187 -10.16 2.91 7.62
C VAL A 187 -10.07 2.08 8.89
N THR A 188 -10.20 0.78 8.72
CA THR A 188 -9.86 -0.24 9.72
C THR A 188 -8.83 -1.19 9.12
N TYR A 189 -8.03 -1.84 9.95
CA TYR A 189 -7.04 -2.79 9.49
C TYR A 189 -6.92 -4.01 10.40
N LYS A 190 -6.36 -5.08 9.85
CA LYS A 190 -5.93 -6.27 10.59
C LYS A 190 -4.54 -6.71 10.10
N GLU A 191 -3.80 -7.37 10.96
CA GLU A 191 -2.58 -8.07 10.58
C GLU A 191 -2.91 -9.38 9.87
N VAL A 192 -2.16 -9.69 8.81
CA VAL A 192 -2.23 -10.98 8.12
C VAL A 192 -0.91 -11.70 8.34
N ALA A 193 -0.96 -12.88 8.95
CA ALA A 193 0.21 -13.71 9.12
C ALA A 193 0.66 -14.23 7.75
N GLY A 194 1.90 -13.93 7.38
CA GLY A 194 2.59 -14.52 6.24
C GLY A 194 3.42 -15.73 6.65
N THR A 195 4.08 -16.35 5.69
CA THR A 195 5.13 -17.33 5.95
C THR A 195 6.39 -16.62 6.49
N PRO A 196 7.35 -17.33 7.12
CA PRO A 196 8.62 -16.73 7.55
C PRO A 196 9.41 -16.04 6.42
N ALA A 197 9.16 -16.42 5.16
CA ALA A 197 9.75 -15.79 3.99
C ALA A 197 9.05 -14.48 3.56
N GLU A 198 7.96 -14.10 4.22
CA GLU A 198 7.13 -12.93 3.92
C GLU A 198 7.10 -11.95 5.12
N PRO A 199 8.24 -11.58 5.74
CA PRO A 199 8.22 -10.69 6.89
C PRO A 199 7.90 -9.25 6.44
N VAL A 200 6.97 -8.62 7.14
CA VAL A 200 6.78 -7.17 7.03
C VAL A 200 7.87 -6.49 7.86
N SER A 201 8.68 -5.64 7.23
CA SER A 201 9.85 -4.99 7.85
C SER A 201 9.84 -3.47 7.62
N TYR A 202 10.30 -2.73 8.62
CA TYR A 202 10.35 -1.26 8.65
C TYR A 202 11.67 -0.69 9.16
N THR A 203 12.77 -1.22 8.70
CA THR A 203 14.08 -0.80 9.22
C THR A 203 14.50 0.62 8.86
N HIS A 204 14.01 1.20 7.77
CA HIS A 204 14.49 2.54 7.37
C HIS A 204 13.62 3.71 7.86
N LEU A 205 12.37 3.50 8.25
CA LEU A 205 11.56 4.55 8.86
C LEU A 205 12.13 5.02 10.20
N ARG A 206 12.76 4.12 10.97
CA ARG A 206 13.47 4.47 12.21
C ARG A 206 14.62 5.46 12.01
N ALA A 207 15.26 5.47 10.86
CA ALA A 207 16.35 6.42 10.58
C ALA A 207 15.87 7.86 10.36
N HIS A 208 14.59 8.05 10.01
CA HIS A 208 13.97 9.36 9.85
C HIS A 208 13.23 9.84 11.10
N GLU A 209 12.84 8.95 12.00
CA GLU A 209 12.18 9.29 13.28
C GLU A 209 13.07 10.10 14.22
N THR A 210 14.39 9.94 14.14
CA THR A 210 15.35 10.72 14.95
C THR A 210 15.42 12.20 14.59
N SER A 211 14.83 12.62 13.48
CA SER A 211 14.76 14.04 13.07
C SER A 211 13.39 14.68 13.30
N LEU A 212 12.38 13.91 13.65
CA LEU A 212 11.07 14.39 14.07
C LEU A 212 10.98 14.36 15.60
N HIS A 213 11.71 15.26 16.26
CA HIS A 213 11.45 15.57 17.66
C HIS A 213 10.08 16.28 17.74
N LEU A 214 9.07 15.52 18.14
CA LEU A 214 7.79 16.03 18.61
C LEU A 214 7.92 16.43 20.07
#